data_835937adfc4d87759e8483bc27d82170
#
_entry.id   835937adfc4d87759e8483bc27d82170
#
_cell.length_a   1.000
_cell.length_b   1.000
_cell.length_c   1.000
_cell.angle_alpha   90.00
_cell.angle_beta   90.00
_cell.angle_gamma   90.00
#
_symmetry.space_group_name_H-M   'P 1'
#
loop_
_entity.id
_entity.type
_entity.pdbx_description
1 polymer ?
#
loop_
_entity_poly.entity_id
_entity_poly.type
_entity_poly.pdbx_seq_one_letter_code
_entity_poly.pdbx_strand_id
1 'polypeptide(L)'
;MAGKSSEASLVAAERALLARLPPPWRSGWLEPLASGLTNCNYRLRLPSGRSHFLRQGHPDPVRLGIDRATEWQLYQGAVGQGLALPCHHSDPATGLMLLDWCDEPNWLAAPPPAALQPALLAGVLTRLHRLPVPSVVMAVRAHSAGYRARLARVPAWLPALERGLLASREPADCWLPCHHDLNPANLLGSRPWVIDWEYGAAGHPGFEVASIQRTHGWQDAQREALEQAYCERAGGPVGPRGFQSRAFLPWVDYIGLLWALLMAEQQPGPDYQALIDLNRQRLE
;
A
#
# COMPACT_ATOMS: atom_id res chain seq x y z
N MET A 1 9.92 -36.75 -13.64
CA MET A 1 8.86 -37.00 -12.61
C MET A 1 8.58 -35.79 -11.70
N ALA A 2 9.46 -34.80 -11.61
CA ALA A 2 9.27 -33.60 -10.76
C ALA A 2 8.08 -32.67 -11.19
N GLY A 3 7.77 -32.58 -12.49
CA GLY A 3 6.72 -31.69 -12.98
C GLY A 3 5.29 -32.05 -12.57
N LYS A 4 4.95 -33.34 -12.51
CA LYS A 4 3.58 -33.80 -12.16
C LYS A 4 3.25 -33.63 -10.67
N SER A 5 4.25 -33.71 -9.79
CA SER A 5 4.09 -33.47 -8.35
C SER A 5 3.80 -31.99 -8.04
N SER A 6 4.46 -31.08 -8.78
CA SER A 6 4.25 -29.63 -8.66
C SER A 6 2.85 -29.20 -9.12
N GLU A 7 2.37 -29.74 -10.24
CA GLU A 7 1.06 -29.40 -10.82
C GLU A 7 -0.11 -29.92 -9.94
N ALA A 8 -0.01 -31.11 -9.40
CA ALA A 8 -0.99 -31.65 -8.46
C ALA A 8 -1.05 -30.84 -7.15
N SER A 9 0.08 -30.35 -6.67
CA SER A 9 0.16 -29.49 -5.47
C SER A 9 -0.47 -28.12 -5.71
N LEU A 10 -0.26 -27.51 -6.88
CA LEU A 10 -0.90 -26.24 -7.27
C LEU A 10 -2.41 -26.36 -7.37
N VAL A 11 -2.92 -27.41 -7.99
CA VAL A 11 -4.37 -27.68 -8.09
C VAL A 11 -4.99 -27.89 -6.70
N ALA A 12 -4.28 -28.57 -5.79
CA ALA A 12 -4.76 -28.77 -4.43
C ALA A 12 -4.83 -27.45 -3.64
N ALA A 13 -3.81 -26.60 -3.79
CA ALA A 13 -3.77 -25.27 -3.15
C ALA A 13 -4.88 -24.36 -3.67
N GLU A 14 -5.12 -24.34 -4.98
CA GLU A 14 -6.23 -23.61 -5.60
C GLU A 14 -7.60 -24.06 -5.07
N ARG A 15 -7.84 -25.37 -5.03
CA ARG A 15 -9.09 -25.93 -4.46
C ARG A 15 -9.27 -25.56 -3.00
N ALA A 16 -8.21 -25.61 -2.20
CA ALA A 16 -8.26 -25.22 -0.80
C ALA A 16 -8.60 -23.74 -0.63
N LEU A 17 -8.08 -22.88 -1.51
CA LEU A 17 -8.39 -21.45 -1.50
C LEU A 17 -9.85 -21.18 -1.90
N LEU A 18 -10.34 -21.81 -2.97
CA LEU A 18 -11.72 -21.69 -3.42
C LEU A 18 -12.72 -22.22 -2.37
N ALA A 19 -12.38 -23.29 -1.64
CA ALA A 19 -13.22 -23.85 -0.59
C ALA A 19 -13.50 -22.88 0.57
N ARG A 20 -12.64 -21.85 0.75
CA ARG A 20 -12.83 -20.80 1.76
C ARG A 20 -13.85 -19.74 1.37
N LEU A 21 -14.19 -19.65 0.08
CA LEU A 21 -15.17 -18.68 -0.41
C LEU A 21 -16.61 -19.20 -0.18
N PRO A 22 -17.61 -18.33 0.02
CA PRO A 22 -19.02 -18.72 0.00
C PRO A 22 -19.48 -19.07 -1.43
N PRO A 23 -20.58 -19.85 -1.60
CA PRO A 23 -21.25 -19.99 -2.88
C PRO A 23 -21.72 -18.61 -3.39
N PRO A 24 -21.71 -18.31 -4.70
CA PRO A 24 -21.38 -19.20 -5.82
C PRO A 24 -19.90 -19.21 -6.24
N TRP A 25 -19.01 -18.48 -5.57
CA TRP A 25 -17.64 -18.26 -6.01
C TRP A 25 -16.76 -19.52 -5.98
N ARG A 26 -17.14 -20.55 -5.20
CA ARG A 26 -16.43 -21.85 -5.15
C ARG A 26 -16.39 -22.60 -6.49
N SER A 27 -17.33 -22.29 -7.40
CA SER A 27 -17.44 -22.96 -8.70
C SER A 27 -16.51 -22.37 -9.77
N GLY A 28 -15.77 -21.32 -9.44
CA GLY A 28 -14.85 -20.66 -10.35
C GLY A 28 -13.49 -21.34 -10.44
N TRP A 29 -12.60 -20.72 -11.22
CA TRP A 29 -11.18 -21.08 -11.29
C TRP A 29 -10.34 -19.82 -11.15
N LEU A 30 -9.09 -20.00 -10.71
CA LEU A 30 -8.14 -18.92 -10.42
C LEU A 30 -7.13 -18.76 -11.57
N GLU A 31 -6.98 -17.52 -12.03
CA GLU A 31 -5.90 -17.11 -12.93
C GLU A 31 -4.93 -16.26 -12.09
N PRO A 32 -3.70 -16.71 -11.83
CA PRO A 32 -2.71 -15.93 -11.10
C PRO A 32 -2.48 -14.60 -11.81
N LEU A 33 -2.47 -13.51 -11.07
CA LEU A 33 -2.03 -12.21 -11.55
C LEU A 33 -0.54 -12.05 -11.24
N ALA A 34 0.16 -11.22 -12.03
CA ALA A 34 1.51 -10.82 -11.67
C ALA A 34 1.44 -10.27 -10.24
N SER A 35 2.03 -11.01 -9.32
CA SER A 35 1.85 -10.80 -7.88
C SER A 35 2.37 -9.42 -7.47
N GLY A 36 1.66 -8.77 -6.55
CA GLY A 36 2.24 -7.74 -5.71
C GLY A 36 3.42 -8.31 -4.89
N LEU A 37 4.24 -7.44 -4.32
CA LEU A 37 5.42 -7.86 -3.56
C LEU A 37 5.06 -8.57 -2.23
N THR A 38 3.81 -8.44 -1.77
CA THR A 38 3.36 -8.88 -0.45
C THR A 38 2.30 -9.98 -0.50
N ASN A 39 1.30 -9.85 -1.37
CA ASN A 39 0.12 -10.72 -1.41
C ASN A 39 0.10 -11.60 -2.67
N CYS A 40 -0.61 -12.75 -2.60
CA CYS A 40 -0.93 -13.55 -3.78
C CYS A 40 -2.27 -13.09 -4.34
N ASN A 41 -2.27 -12.64 -5.61
CA ASN A 41 -3.43 -12.06 -6.27
C ASN A 41 -3.90 -12.94 -7.44
N TYR A 42 -5.22 -13.07 -7.59
CA TYR A 42 -5.84 -13.91 -8.60
C TYR A 42 -7.02 -13.18 -9.25
N ARG A 43 -7.25 -13.47 -10.53
CA ARG A 43 -8.54 -13.26 -11.16
C ARG A 43 -9.37 -14.52 -10.97
N LEU A 44 -10.44 -14.44 -10.20
CA LEU A 44 -11.42 -15.50 -10.08
C LEU A 44 -12.42 -15.38 -11.24
N ARG A 45 -12.48 -16.39 -12.07
CA ARG A 45 -13.46 -16.51 -13.16
C ARG A 45 -14.59 -17.44 -12.76
N LEU A 46 -15.81 -17.02 -13.03
CA LEU A 46 -17.02 -17.84 -12.80
C LEU A 46 -17.53 -18.45 -14.10
N PRO A 47 -18.23 -19.59 -14.04
CA PRO A 47 -18.91 -20.18 -15.20
C PRO A 47 -19.90 -19.24 -15.90
N SER A 48 -20.41 -18.23 -15.18
CA SER A 48 -21.28 -17.18 -15.72
C SER A 48 -20.57 -16.16 -16.61
N GLY A 49 -19.24 -16.25 -16.75
CA GLY A 49 -18.39 -15.26 -17.43
C GLY A 49 -17.98 -14.05 -16.56
N ARG A 50 -18.53 -13.91 -15.37
CA ARG A 50 -18.13 -12.85 -14.43
C ARG A 50 -16.73 -13.10 -13.89
N SER A 51 -16.00 -12.01 -13.63
CA SER A 51 -14.70 -12.03 -12.99
C SER A 51 -14.76 -11.30 -11.65
N HIS A 52 -13.89 -11.71 -10.73
CA HIS A 52 -13.66 -11.05 -9.45
C HIS A 52 -12.16 -11.01 -9.18
N PHE A 53 -11.72 -10.06 -8.36
CA PHE A 53 -10.36 -10.04 -7.83
C PHE A 53 -10.34 -10.80 -6.50
N LEU A 54 -9.44 -11.76 -6.36
CA LEU A 54 -9.21 -12.50 -5.13
C LEU A 54 -7.79 -12.26 -4.64
N ARG A 55 -7.66 -11.72 -3.43
CA ARG A 55 -6.38 -11.57 -2.73
C ARG A 55 -6.29 -12.61 -1.62
N GLN A 56 -5.18 -13.31 -1.56
CA GLN A 56 -4.72 -14.05 -0.40
C GLN A 56 -3.63 -13.23 0.30
N GLY A 57 -3.88 -12.82 1.55
CA GLY A 57 -2.96 -12.01 2.31
C GLY A 57 -1.65 -12.71 2.67
N HIS A 58 -0.61 -11.93 2.97
CA HIS A 58 0.67 -12.43 3.45
C HIS A 58 0.50 -13.30 4.72
N PRO A 59 1.22 -14.42 4.85
CA PRO A 59 1.05 -15.35 5.99
C PRO A 59 1.56 -14.77 7.32
N ASP A 60 2.48 -13.81 7.28
CA ASP A 60 3.01 -13.12 8.47
C ASP A 60 2.80 -11.59 8.34
N PRO A 61 1.54 -11.11 8.53
CA PRO A 61 1.24 -9.69 8.40
C PRO A 61 1.90 -8.84 9.50
N VAL A 62 2.07 -9.39 10.70
CA VAL A 62 2.65 -8.67 11.85
C VAL A 62 4.11 -8.29 11.59
N ARG A 63 4.87 -9.15 10.94
CA ARG A 63 6.27 -8.87 10.55
C ARG A 63 6.37 -7.65 9.63
N LEU A 64 5.36 -7.41 8.79
CA LEU A 64 5.29 -6.29 7.86
C LEU A 64 4.59 -5.06 8.46
N GLY A 65 4.16 -5.13 9.72
CA GLY A 65 3.44 -4.04 10.37
C GLY A 65 1.99 -3.90 9.91
N ILE A 66 1.41 -4.96 9.32
CA ILE A 66 0.05 -4.97 8.80
C ILE A 66 -0.92 -5.36 9.92
N ASP A 67 -1.94 -4.52 10.14
CA ASP A 67 -3.08 -4.80 11.01
C ASP A 67 -4.34 -5.04 10.19
N ARG A 68 -4.76 -6.28 10.07
CA ARG A 68 -5.87 -6.70 9.20
C ARG A 68 -7.24 -6.15 9.67
N ALA A 69 -7.40 -5.86 10.95
CA ALA A 69 -8.64 -5.26 11.46
C ALA A 69 -8.74 -3.79 11.02
N THR A 70 -7.65 -3.05 11.14
CA THR A 70 -7.56 -1.66 10.67
C THR A 70 -7.69 -1.56 9.15
N GLU A 71 -7.02 -2.45 8.41
CA GLU A 71 -7.20 -2.54 6.95
C GLU A 71 -8.68 -2.70 6.59
N TRP A 72 -9.37 -3.65 7.23
CA TRP A 72 -10.78 -3.90 6.96
C TRP A 72 -11.68 -2.71 7.32
N GLN A 73 -11.42 -2.06 8.45
CA GLN A 73 -12.15 -0.84 8.87
C GLN A 73 -12.03 0.27 7.83
N LEU A 74 -10.80 0.58 7.39
CA LEU A 74 -10.54 1.62 6.39
C LEU A 74 -11.13 1.24 5.03
N TYR A 75 -10.99 -0.02 4.62
CA TYR A 75 -11.53 -0.52 3.37
C TYR A 75 -13.06 -0.33 3.29
N GLN A 76 -13.81 -0.71 4.34
CA GLN A 76 -15.25 -0.52 4.40
C GLN A 76 -15.64 0.95 4.28
N GLY A 77 -14.93 1.83 4.99
CA GLY A 77 -15.12 3.29 4.85
C GLY A 77 -14.83 3.78 3.44
N ALA A 78 -13.77 3.28 2.82
CA ALA A 78 -13.37 3.63 1.46
C ALA A 78 -14.39 3.19 0.40
N VAL A 79 -14.99 2.01 0.54
CA VAL A 79 -16.12 1.57 -0.30
C VAL A 79 -17.29 2.57 -0.19
N GLY A 80 -17.64 2.98 1.03
CA GLY A 80 -18.71 3.97 1.26
C GLY A 80 -18.43 5.34 0.65
N GLN A 81 -17.16 5.71 0.46
CA GLN A 81 -16.75 6.96 -0.20
C GLN A 81 -16.49 6.80 -1.71
N GLY A 82 -16.71 5.63 -2.29
CA GLY A 82 -16.40 5.34 -3.68
C GLY A 82 -14.90 5.44 -4.00
N LEU A 83 -14.04 5.10 -3.02
CA LEU A 83 -12.59 5.00 -3.17
C LEU A 83 -12.13 3.59 -3.45
N ALA A 84 -12.79 2.58 -2.87
CA ALA A 84 -12.45 1.18 -3.03
C ALA A 84 -13.58 0.41 -3.74
N LEU A 85 -13.20 -0.66 -4.45
CA LEU A 85 -14.14 -1.54 -5.14
C LEU A 85 -15.04 -2.27 -4.14
N PRO A 86 -16.29 -2.62 -4.51
CA PRO A 86 -17.16 -3.44 -3.65
C PRO A 86 -16.51 -4.76 -3.25
N CYS A 87 -16.67 -5.13 -1.97
CA CYS A 87 -16.19 -6.40 -1.43
C CYS A 87 -17.36 -7.38 -1.23
N HIS A 88 -17.20 -8.59 -1.74
CA HIS A 88 -18.19 -9.67 -1.65
C HIS A 88 -17.89 -10.64 -0.49
N HIS A 89 -16.63 -10.78 -0.14
CA HIS A 89 -16.20 -11.62 0.97
C HIS A 89 -14.87 -11.12 1.53
N SER A 90 -14.75 -11.15 2.85
CA SER A 90 -13.49 -10.85 3.55
C SER A 90 -13.32 -11.78 4.73
N ASP A 91 -12.11 -12.26 4.93
CA ASP A 91 -11.66 -12.94 6.13
C ASP A 91 -10.42 -12.20 6.68
N PRO A 92 -10.61 -11.23 7.58
CA PRO A 92 -9.50 -10.45 8.13
C PRO A 92 -8.45 -11.30 8.85
N ALA A 93 -8.81 -12.46 9.41
CA ALA A 93 -7.86 -13.33 10.10
C ALA A 93 -6.75 -13.86 9.16
N THR A 94 -7.05 -13.99 7.88
CA THR A 94 -6.12 -14.50 6.86
C THR A 94 -5.78 -13.49 5.77
N GLY A 95 -6.40 -12.30 5.80
CA GLY A 95 -6.26 -11.29 4.75
C GLY A 95 -6.87 -11.69 3.40
N LEU A 96 -7.78 -12.69 3.39
CA LEU A 96 -8.50 -13.08 2.19
C LEU A 96 -9.56 -12.01 1.87
N MET A 97 -9.57 -11.53 0.62
CA MET A 97 -10.57 -10.57 0.14
C MET A 97 -11.01 -10.93 -1.28
N LEU A 98 -12.32 -10.90 -1.50
CA LEU A 98 -12.96 -11.08 -2.81
C LEU A 98 -13.67 -9.79 -3.19
N LEU A 99 -13.20 -9.14 -4.24
CA LEU A 99 -13.63 -7.83 -4.70
C LEU A 99 -14.25 -7.90 -6.10
N ASP A 100 -14.96 -6.85 -6.49
CA ASP A 100 -15.30 -6.66 -7.89
C ASP A 100 -14.03 -6.62 -8.74
N TRP A 101 -14.16 -7.10 -9.98
CA TRP A 101 -13.11 -6.98 -10.98
C TRP A 101 -13.19 -5.60 -11.64
N CYS A 102 -12.05 -4.94 -11.77
CA CYS A 102 -11.90 -3.71 -12.54
C CYS A 102 -11.06 -3.99 -13.80
N ASP A 103 -11.61 -3.70 -14.96
CA ASP A 103 -10.91 -3.88 -16.24
C ASP A 103 -10.00 -2.69 -16.58
N GLU A 104 -10.10 -1.58 -15.84
CA GLU A 104 -9.24 -0.42 -16.07
C GLU A 104 -7.80 -0.71 -15.59
N PRO A 105 -6.79 -0.28 -16.37
CA PRO A 105 -5.40 -0.47 -15.99
C PRO A 105 -5.04 0.40 -14.79
N ASN A 106 -4.00 0.00 -14.06
CA ASN A 106 -3.40 0.87 -13.04
C ASN A 106 -2.57 2.00 -13.66
N TRP A 107 -2.24 3.00 -12.85
CA TRP A 107 -1.47 4.16 -13.30
C TRP A 107 -0.02 3.84 -13.65
N LEU A 108 0.51 2.69 -13.23
CA LEU A 108 1.84 2.25 -13.67
C LEU A 108 1.81 1.84 -15.17
N ALA A 109 0.74 1.16 -15.59
CA ALA A 109 0.55 0.69 -16.96
C ALA A 109 -0.02 1.79 -17.88
N ALA A 110 -0.96 2.61 -17.39
CA ALA A 110 -1.60 3.67 -18.14
C ALA A 110 -1.87 4.90 -17.25
N PRO A 111 -0.84 5.71 -16.96
CA PRO A 111 -1.00 6.89 -16.13
C PRO A 111 -1.87 7.95 -16.80
N PRO A 112 -2.73 8.67 -16.07
CA PRO A 112 -3.39 9.86 -16.59
C PRO A 112 -2.35 10.94 -16.94
N PRO A 113 -2.73 11.95 -17.75
CA PRO A 113 -1.83 13.07 -18.05
C PRO A 113 -1.22 13.67 -16.78
N ALA A 114 0.10 13.88 -16.78
CA ALA A 114 0.87 14.30 -15.59
C ALA A 114 0.29 15.56 -14.92
N ALA A 115 -0.24 16.51 -15.72
CA ALA A 115 -0.86 17.72 -15.22
C ALA A 115 -2.15 17.48 -14.41
N LEU A 116 -2.83 16.35 -14.62
CA LEU A 116 -4.09 16.01 -13.92
C LEU A 116 -3.85 15.18 -12.64
N GLN A 117 -2.73 14.49 -12.54
CA GLN A 117 -2.46 13.58 -11.42
C GLN A 117 -2.56 14.26 -10.05
N PRO A 118 -1.99 15.46 -9.81
CA PRO A 118 -2.13 16.14 -8.52
C PRO A 118 -3.58 16.41 -8.12
N ALA A 119 -4.42 16.88 -9.04
CA ALA A 119 -5.82 17.17 -8.78
C ALA A 119 -6.66 15.90 -8.53
N LEU A 120 -6.35 14.79 -9.22
CA LEU A 120 -7.00 13.49 -9.02
C LEU A 120 -6.64 12.93 -7.63
N LEU A 121 -5.36 12.95 -7.26
CA LEU A 121 -4.90 12.51 -5.94
C LEU A 121 -5.40 13.40 -4.80
N ALA A 122 -5.50 14.72 -5.01
CA ALA A 122 -6.15 15.60 -4.05
C ALA A 122 -7.62 15.18 -3.79
N GLY A 123 -8.33 14.74 -4.84
CA GLY A 123 -9.68 14.18 -4.71
C GLY A 123 -9.71 12.86 -3.94
N VAL A 124 -8.70 11.99 -4.10
CA VAL A 124 -8.54 10.75 -3.31
C VAL A 124 -8.29 11.11 -1.85
N LEU A 125 -7.27 11.92 -1.57
CA LEU A 125 -6.89 12.31 -0.21
C LEU A 125 -8.04 13.02 0.54
N THR A 126 -8.80 13.89 -0.14
CA THR A 126 -9.92 14.57 0.50
C THR A 126 -11.01 13.60 0.96
N ARG A 127 -11.29 12.53 0.21
CA ARG A 127 -12.25 11.49 0.60
C ARG A 127 -11.69 10.56 1.67
N LEU A 128 -10.42 10.17 1.53
CA LEU A 128 -9.70 9.31 2.46
C LEU A 128 -9.63 9.94 3.86
N HIS A 129 -9.21 11.20 3.95
CA HIS A 129 -9.04 11.91 5.23
C HIS A 129 -10.36 12.27 5.93
N ARG A 130 -11.53 12.01 5.30
CA ARG A 130 -12.85 12.10 5.92
C ARG A 130 -13.33 10.79 6.55
N LEU A 131 -12.60 9.70 6.37
CA LEU A 131 -12.93 8.45 7.02
C LEU A 131 -12.73 8.58 8.54
N PRO A 132 -13.36 7.72 9.35
CA PRO A 132 -13.06 7.65 10.78
C PRO A 132 -11.58 7.32 11.00
N VAL A 133 -10.95 8.06 11.91
CA VAL A 133 -9.54 7.83 12.26
C VAL A 133 -9.41 6.47 12.95
N PRO A 134 -8.61 5.55 12.44
CA PRO A 134 -8.40 4.25 13.08
C PRO A 134 -7.59 4.38 14.37
N SER A 135 -7.70 3.37 15.25
CA SER A 135 -6.96 3.34 16.52
C SER A 135 -5.48 3.01 16.35
N VAL A 136 -5.13 2.27 15.30
CA VAL A 136 -3.74 1.96 14.98
C VAL A 136 -3.07 3.17 14.35
N VAL A 137 -1.94 3.59 14.94
CA VAL A 137 -1.18 4.78 14.53
C VAL A 137 0.16 4.37 13.90
N MET A 138 0.42 4.87 12.72
CA MET A 138 1.72 4.80 12.05
C MET A 138 2.52 6.08 12.37
N ALA A 139 3.07 6.18 13.57
CA ALA A 139 4.08 7.18 13.91
C ALA A 139 5.41 6.78 13.26
N VAL A 140 5.95 7.62 12.37
CA VAL A 140 7.09 7.26 11.50
C VAL A 140 8.31 6.75 12.26
N ARG A 141 8.63 7.35 13.40
CA ARG A 141 9.76 6.96 14.25
C ARG A 141 9.52 5.60 14.93
N ALA A 142 8.35 5.39 15.51
CA ALA A 142 8.01 4.14 16.16
C ALA A 142 7.87 3.01 15.13
N HIS A 143 7.28 3.30 13.98
CA HIS A 143 7.12 2.33 12.90
C HIS A 143 8.48 1.89 12.32
N SER A 144 9.38 2.85 12.03
CA SER A 144 10.73 2.54 11.56
C SER A 144 11.55 1.77 12.60
N ALA A 145 11.44 2.12 13.89
CA ALA A 145 12.08 1.36 14.97
C ALA A 145 11.57 -0.09 15.03
N GLY A 146 10.26 -0.29 14.80
CA GLY A 146 9.66 -1.62 14.69
C GLY A 146 10.25 -2.45 13.53
N TYR A 147 10.36 -1.88 12.34
CA TYR A 147 11.02 -2.55 11.20
C TYR A 147 12.48 -2.85 11.49
N ARG A 148 13.19 -1.86 12.03
CA ARG A 148 14.61 -1.98 12.40
C ARG A 148 14.86 -3.14 13.39
N ALA A 149 14.00 -3.29 14.37
CA ALA A 149 14.09 -4.35 15.37
C ALA A 149 13.80 -5.76 14.83
N ARG A 150 13.08 -5.87 13.71
CA ARG A 150 12.71 -7.14 13.06
C ARG A 150 13.77 -7.64 12.08
N LEU A 151 14.76 -6.83 11.70
CA LEU A 151 15.86 -7.28 10.85
C LEU A 151 16.66 -8.37 11.54
N ALA A 152 16.80 -9.53 10.91
CA ALA A 152 17.65 -10.61 11.40
C ALA A 152 19.14 -10.23 11.28
N ARG A 153 19.48 -9.45 10.26
CA ARG A 153 20.83 -8.91 10.04
C ARG A 153 20.77 -7.42 9.79
N VAL A 154 21.51 -6.67 10.57
CA VAL A 154 21.66 -5.23 10.41
C VAL A 154 22.89 -4.96 9.54
N PRO A 155 22.75 -4.37 8.34
CA PRO A 155 23.88 -3.98 7.53
C PRO A 155 24.82 -3.00 8.27
N ALA A 156 26.12 -3.20 8.16
CA ALA A 156 27.11 -2.38 8.88
C ALA A 156 27.06 -0.87 8.56
N TRP A 157 26.56 -0.52 7.37
CA TRP A 157 26.40 0.86 6.92
C TRP A 157 25.12 1.55 7.48
N LEU A 158 24.11 0.79 7.89
CA LEU A 158 22.81 1.34 8.30
C LEU A 158 22.89 2.29 9.51
N PRO A 159 23.63 2.01 10.60
CA PRO A 159 23.72 2.93 11.73
C PRO A 159 24.32 4.30 11.39
N ALA A 160 25.13 4.39 10.33
CA ALA A 160 25.68 5.66 9.89
C ALA A 160 24.60 6.54 9.24
N LEU A 161 23.71 5.97 8.41
CA LEU A 161 22.57 6.69 7.82
C LEU A 161 21.55 7.11 8.88
N GLU A 162 21.31 6.26 9.88
CA GLU A 162 20.34 6.51 10.95
C GLU A 162 20.67 7.74 11.79
N ARG A 163 21.95 8.03 12.05
CA ARG A 163 22.36 9.09 12.98
C ARG A 163 21.80 10.47 12.62
N GLY A 164 21.88 10.88 11.35
CA GLY A 164 21.36 12.17 10.91
C GLY A 164 19.83 12.23 10.97
N LEU A 165 19.17 11.19 10.51
CA LEU A 165 17.72 11.11 10.49
C LEU A 165 17.12 11.10 11.89
N LEU A 166 17.65 10.26 12.80
CA LEU A 166 17.14 10.12 14.16
C LEU A 166 17.42 11.37 15.03
N ALA A 167 18.41 12.20 14.66
CA ALA A 167 18.66 13.49 15.30
C ALA A 167 17.70 14.59 14.81
N SER A 168 17.03 14.41 13.67
CA SER A 168 16.06 15.37 13.14
C SER A 168 14.83 15.47 14.03
N ARG A 169 14.22 16.67 14.07
CA ARG A 169 12.94 16.84 14.76
C ARG A 169 11.82 16.23 13.93
N GLU A 170 11.00 15.41 14.57
CA GLU A 170 9.79 14.88 13.96
C GLU A 170 8.76 16.02 13.78
N PRO A 171 8.07 16.09 12.63
CA PRO A 171 6.95 17.02 12.48
C PRO A 171 5.87 16.80 13.54
N ALA A 172 5.13 17.86 13.84
CA ALA A 172 4.08 17.80 14.87
C ALA A 172 2.99 16.78 14.50
N ASP A 173 2.45 16.09 15.50
CA ASP A 173 1.41 15.10 15.34
C ASP A 173 0.16 15.69 14.66
N CYS A 174 -0.29 15.00 13.62
CA CYS A 174 -1.53 15.23 12.92
C CYS A 174 -2.03 13.88 12.41
N TRP A 175 -3.02 13.30 13.07
CA TRP A 175 -3.47 11.94 12.77
C TRP A 175 -4.73 11.96 11.93
N LEU A 176 -4.61 11.54 10.68
CA LEU A 176 -5.72 11.34 9.74
C LEU A 176 -5.69 9.89 9.25
N PRO A 177 -6.83 9.37 8.75
CA PRO A 177 -6.83 8.09 8.04
C PRO A 177 -5.94 8.20 6.81
N CYS A 178 -4.87 7.42 6.73
CA CYS A 178 -3.94 7.39 5.62
C CYS A 178 -3.88 5.97 5.03
N HIS A 179 -3.59 5.89 3.73
CA HIS A 179 -3.37 4.64 3.03
C HIS A 179 -1.91 4.17 3.16
N HIS A 180 -0.99 5.12 3.19
CA HIS A 180 0.47 4.96 3.26
C HIS A 180 1.15 4.30 2.05
N ASP A 181 0.38 3.85 1.07
CA ASP A 181 0.92 3.23 -0.16
C ASP A 181 0.14 3.63 -1.43
N LEU A 182 -0.12 4.94 -1.61
CA LEU A 182 -0.77 5.48 -2.80
C LEU A 182 0.21 5.58 -3.98
N ASN A 183 0.89 4.48 -4.29
CA ASN A 183 1.77 4.37 -5.45
C ASN A 183 0.96 4.15 -6.76
N PRO A 184 1.55 4.35 -7.96
CA PRO A 184 0.83 4.20 -9.24
C PRO A 184 0.24 2.80 -9.48
N ALA A 185 0.81 1.73 -8.92
CA ALA A 185 0.27 0.38 -9.08
C ALA A 185 -1.05 0.18 -8.31
N ASN A 186 -1.28 0.97 -7.26
CA ASN A 186 -2.45 0.89 -6.38
C ASN A 186 -3.60 1.84 -6.78
N LEU A 187 -3.52 2.47 -7.94
CA LEU A 187 -4.51 3.40 -8.48
C LEU A 187 -5.04 2.88 -9.82
N LEU A 188 -6.33 2.52 -9.90
CA LEU A 188 -6.93 1.96 -11.11
C LEU A 188 -7.82 2.99 -11.80
N GLY A 189 -7.63 3.16 -13.11
CA GLY A 189 -8.50 3.96 -13.97
C GLY A 189 -8.33 5.47 -13.86
N SER A 190 -9.12 6.17 -14.66
CA SER A 190 -9.10 7.64 -14.79
C SER A 190 -9.72 8.37 -13.59
N ARG A 191 -10.65 7.73 -12.89
CA ARG A 191 -11.18 8.12 -11.57
C ARG A 191 -10.70 7.06 -10.58
N PRO A 192 -9.53 7.24 -9.98
CA PRO A 192 -8.82 6.13 -9.40
C PRO A 192 -9.61 5.44 -8.29
N TRP A 193 -9.84 4.13 -8.49
CA TRP A 193 -10.07 3.20 -7.41
C TRP A 193 -8.75 2.97 -6.71
N VAL A 194 -8.78 2.98 -5.38
CA VAL A 194 -7.61 2.71 -4.56
C VAL A 194 -7.67 1.25 -4.10
N ILE A 195 -6.60 0.51 -4.35
CA ILE A 195 -6.46 -0.90 -3.93
C ILE A 195 -5.30 -1.05 -2.95
N ASP A 196 -5.21 -2.22 -2.32
CA ASP A 196 -4.12 -2.62 -1.41
C ASP A 196 -3.99 -1.75 -0.15
N TRP A 197 -5.02 -1.80 0.68
CA TRP A 197 -5.19 -1.00 1.90
C TRP A 197 -4.42 -1.52 3.12
N GLU A 198 -3.54 -2.50 2.96
CA GLU A 198 -2.94 -3.26 4.07
C GLU A 198 -2.03 -2.45 4.99
N TYR A 199 -1.47 -1.33 4.51
CA TYR A 199 -0.68 -0.39 5.31
C TYR A 199 -1.51 0.77 5.88
N GLY A 200 -2.82 0.76 5.67
CA GLY A 200 -3.72 1.79 6.14
C GLY A 200 -3.71 1.92 7.66
N ALA A 201 -3.57 3.15 8.16
CA ALA A 201 -3.53 3.48 9.59
C ALA A 201 -3.84 4.97 9.82
N ALA A 202 -3.98 5.37 11.09
CA ALA A 202 -3.87 6.78 11.42
C ALA A 202 -2.42 7.23 11.19
N GLY A 203 -2.21 8.21 10.34
CA GLY A 203 -0.89 8.69 9.96
C GLY A 203 -0.82 10.19 9.75
N HIS A 204 0.39 10.70 9.59
CA HIS A 204 0.56 12.10 9.25
C HIS A 204 0.35 12.30 7.74
N PRO A 205 -0.59 13.17 7.31
CA PRO A 205 -0.88 13.37 5.89
C PRO A 205 0.32 13.89 5.09
N GLY A 206 1.27 14.56 5.74
CA GLY A 206 2.53 14.96 5.12
C GLY A 206 3.43 13.78 4.76
N PHE A 207 3.41 12.69 5.54
CA PHE A 207 4.11 11.45 5.19
C PHE A 207 3.46 10.81 3.94
N GLU A 208 2.13 10.78 3.89
CA GLU A 208 1.43 10.24 2.72
C GLU A 208 1.72 11.03 1.44
N VAL A 209 1.69 12.37 1.50
CA VAL A 209 2.06 13.23 0.35
C VAL A 209 3.54 13.03 -0.05
N ALA A 210 4.45 12.89 0.92
CA ALA A 210 5.85 12.59 0.64
C ALA A 210 6.03 11.21 -0.02
N SER A 211 5.28 10.20 0.43
CA SER A 211 5.25 8.86 -0.17
C SER A 211 4.76 8.91 -1.62
N ILE A 212 3.68 9.64 -1.88
CA ILE A 212 3.19 9.89 -3.25
C ILE A 212 4.29 10.51 -4.10
N GLN A 213 4.95 11.58 -3.64
CA GLN A 213 6.04 12.21 -4.37
C GLN A 213 7.14 11.22 -4.77
N ARG A 214 7.56 10.36 -3.82
CA ARG A 214 8.63 9.37 -4.05
C ARG A 214 8.23 8.26 -5.01
N THR A 215 7.04 7.71 -4.84
CA THR A 215 6.57 6.55 -5.62
C THR A 215 6.12 6.92 -7.04
N HIS A 216 5.65 8.17 -7.24
CA HIS A 216 5.32 8.70 -8.56
C HIS A 216 6.52 9.34 -9.29
N GLY A 217 7.70 9.44 -8.66
CA GLY A 217 8.85 10.09 -9.24
C GLY A 217 8.67 11.60 -9.44
N TRP A 218 7.84 12.24 -8.64
CA TRP A 218 7.49 13.65 -8.78
C TRP A 218 8.60 14.58 -8.28
N GLN A 219 8.69 15.73 -8.93
CA GLN A 219 9.44 16.87 -8.45
C GLN A 219 8.60 17.69 -7.46
N ASP A 220 9.22 18.69 -6.82
CA ASP A 220 8.53 19.55 -5.84
C ASP A 220 7.29 20.25 -6.42
N ALA A 221 7.32 20.64 -7.69
CA ALA A 221 6.19 21.31 -8.34
C ALA A 221 4.89 20.48 -8.36
N GLN A 222 4.98 19.16 -8.62
CA GLN A 222 3.79 18.30 -8.61
C GLN A 222 3.28 18.06 -7.18
N ARG A 223 4.20 17.91 -6.22
CA ARG A 223 3.84 17.81 -4.79
C ARG A 223 3.11 19.06 -4.32
N GLU A 224 3.65 20.23 -4.63
CA GLU A 224 3.04 21.53 -4.28
C GLU A 224 1.67 21.71 -4.93
N ALA A 225 1.53 21.31 -6.19
CA ALA A 225 0.24 21.30 -6.88
C ALA A 225 -0.79 20.38 -6.20
N LEU A 226 -0.34 19.20 -5.70
CA LEU A 226 -1.20 18.30 -4.92
C LEU A 226 -1.65 18.96 -3.61
N GLU A 227 -0.73 19.53 -2.85
CA GLU A 227 -1.03 20.20 -1.58
C GLU A 227 -2.00 21.38 -1.77
N GLN A 228 -1.77 22.19 -2.81
CA GLN A 228 -2.67 23.28 -3.15
C GLN A 228 -4.08 22.78 -3.52
N ALA A 229 -4.17 21.81 -4.45
CA ALA A 229 -5.45 21.26 -4.89
C ALA A 229 -6.22 20.58 -3.73
N TYR A 230 -5.51 19.96 -2.79
CA TYR A 230 -6.12 19.43 -1.57
C TYR A 230 -6.67 20.53 -0.68
N CYS A 231 -5.89 21.60 -0.39
CA CYS A 231 -6.33 22.72 0.45
C CYS A 231 -7.58 23.42 -0.11
N GLU A 232 -7.62 23.60 -1.43
CA GLU A 232 -8.79 24.15 -2.13
C GLU A 232 -10.06 23.29 -1.93
N ARG A 233 -9.92 21.96 -1.95
CA ARG A 233 -11.03 21.00 -1.79
C ARG A 233 -11.44 20.78 -0.34
N ALA A 234 -10.49 20.80 0.58
CA ALA A 234 -10.72 20.54 2.00
C ALA A 234 -11.15 21.79 2.78
N GLY A 235 -11.05 22.97 2.19
CA GLY A 235 -11.39 24.23 2.83
C GLY A 235 -10.30 24.79 3.75
N GLY A 236 -9.06 24.36 3.57
CA GLY A 236 -7.90 24.86 4.32
C GLY A 236 -6.75 23.89 4.43
N PRO A 237 -5.61 24.34 4.96
CA PRO A 237 -4.44 23.50 5.18
C PRO A 237 -4.72 22.44 6.26
N VAL A 238 -4.04 21.29 6.13
CA VAL A 238 -4.09 20.22 7.14
C VAL A 238 -3.36 20.67 8.39
N GLY A 239 -4.11 21.05 9.43
CA GLY A 239 -3.57 21.56 10.69
C GLY A 239 -2.84 22.91 10.56
N PRO A 240 -2.33 23.45 11.69
CA PRO A 240 -1.78 24.81 11.76
C PRO A 240 -0.44 25.01 11.00
N ARG A 241 0.20 23.94 10.54
CA ARG A 241 1.50 23.98 9.85
C ARG A 241 1.46 23.41 8.42
N GLY A 242 0.27 23.07 7.90
CA GLY A 242 0.13 22.42 6.59
C GLY A 242 0.66 21.01 6.58
N PHE A 243 0.93 20.46 5.39
CA PHE A 243 1.38 19.06 5.23
C PHE A 243 2.78 18.80 5.78
N GLN A 244 3.69 19.77 5.71
CA GLN A 244 5.11 19.58 6.04
C GLN A 244 5.75 18.37 5.31
N SER A 245 5.21 18.00 4.15
CA SER A 245 5.57 16.76 3.43
C SER A 245 7.06 16.66 3.12
N ARG A 246 7.71 17.79 2.81
CA ARG A 246 9.15 17.80 2.52
C ARG A 246 10.00 17.27 3.69
N ALA A 247 9.57 17.50 4.93
CA ALA A 247 10.26 17.00 6.12
C ALA A 247 10.13 15.48 6.27
N PHE A 248 9.16 14.86 5.61
CA PHE A 248 8.95 13.43 5.65
C PHE A 248 9.69 12.66 4.55
N LEU A 249 10.25 13.31 3.52
CA LEU A 249 10.94 12.60 2.43
C LEU A 249 12.04 11.66 2.93
N PRO A 250 12.95 12.05 3.85
CA PRO A 250 13.94 11.11 4.36
C PRO A 250 13.33 9.95 5.16
N TRP A 251 12.18 10.16 5.82
CA TRP A 251 11.47 9.10 6.54
C TRP A 251 10.81 8.10 5.60
N VAL A 252 10.27 8.57 4.46
CA VAL A 252 9.75 7.68 3.40
C VAL A 252 10.86 6.81 2.85
N ASP A 253 12.01 7.42 2.51
CA ASP A 253 13.17 6.68 1.99
C ASP A 253 13.70 5.67 3.04
N TYR A 254 13.73 6.04 4.32
CA TYR A 254 14.20 5.16 5.40
C TYR A 254 13.24 4.00 5.69
N ILE A 255 11.94 4.26 5.77
CA ILE A 255 10.94 3.20 5.96
C ILE A 255 10.93 2.25 4.77
N GLY A 256 11.00 2.78 3.54
CA GLY A 256 11.12 1.99 2.32
C GLY A 256 12.39 1.12 2.29
N LEU A 257 13.52 1.66 2.76
CA LEU A 257 14.77 0.92 2.92
C LEU A 257 14.62 -0.26 3.89
N LEU A 258 14.08 0.00 5.08
CA LEU A 258 13.90 -1.04 6.10
C LEU A 258 12.94 -2.13 5.65
N TRP A 259 11.83 -1.74 5.00
CA TRP A 259 10.89 -2.68 4.41
C TRP A 259 11.55 -3.57 3.35
N ALA A 260 12.31 -2.97 2.42
CA ALA A 260 13.01 -3.72 1.38
C ALA A 260 14.05 -4.70 1.96
N LEU A 261 14.75 -4.31 3.04
CA LEU A 261 15.66 -5.20 3.77
C LEU A 261 14.92 -6.39 4.39
N LEU A 262 13.76 -6.15 5.04
CA LEU A 262 12.93 -7.21 5.61
C LEU A 262 12.41 -8.18 4.55
N MET A 263 11.98 -7.67 3.40
CA MET A 263 11.51 -8.50 2.29
C MET A 263 12.64 -9.32 1.67
N ALA A 264 13.82 -8.71 1.49
CA ALA A 264 15.00 -9.40 0.98
C ALA A 264 15.50 -10.55 1.88
N GLU A 265 15.28 -10.47 3.20
CA GLU A 265 15.56 -11.57 4.13
C GLU A 265 14.63 -12.77 3.93
N GLN A 266 13.37 -12.52 3.53
CA GLN A 266 12.37 -13.57 3.33
C GLN A 266 12.48 -14.18 1.93
N GLN A 267 12.63 -13.34 0.93
CA GLN A 267 12.64 -13.70 -0.48
C GLN A 267 13.69 -12.87 -1.22
N PRO A 268 14.96 -13.30 -1.20
CA PRO A 268 16.00 -12.59 -1.93
C PRO A 268 15.66 -12.46 -3.41
N GLY A 269 15.82 -11.25 -3.96
CA GLY A 269 15.54 -10.98 -5.37
C GLY A 269 16.11 -9.64 -5.83
N PRO A 270 16.31 -9.45 -7.15
CA PRO A 270 16.88 -8.23 -7.71
C PRO A 270 16.02 -6.99 -7.45
N ASP A 271 14.69 -7.15 -7.39
CA ASP A 271 13.76 -6.04 -7.18
C ASP A 271 13.95 -5.41 -5.80
N TYR A 272 14.11 -6.24 -4.74
CA TYR A 272 14.38 -5.72 -3.41
C TYR A 272 15.75 -5.10 -3.29
N GLN A 273 16.77 -5.66 -3.97
CA GLN A 273 18.09 -5.06 -3.99
C GLN A 273 18.07 -3.69 -4.66
N ALA A 274 17.37 -3.53 -5.77
CA ALA A 274 17.22 -2.24 -6.45
C ALA A 274 16.53 -1.20 -5.54
N LEU A 275 15.51 -1.59 -4.78
CA LEU A 275 14.84 -0.72 -3.81
C LEU A 275 15.77 -0.34 -2.64
N ILE A 276 16.58 -1.26 -2.14
CA ILE A 276 17.59 -1.00 -1.10
C ILE A 276 18.58 0.04 -1.60
N ASP A 277 19.14 -0.15 -2.79
CA ASP A 277 20.15 0.74 -3.37
C ASP A 277 19.59 2.13 -3.63
N LEU A 278 18.37 2.22 -4.19
CA LEU A 278 17.67 3.48 -4.46
C LEU A 278 17.42 4.28 -3.17
N ASN A 279 16.84 3.64 -2.16
CA ASN A 279 16.49 4.34 -0.91
C ASN A 279 17.76 4.71 -0.13
N ARG A 280 18.78 3.86 -0.14
CA ARG A 280 20.09 4.16 0.44
C ARG A 280 20.72 5.39 -0.21
N GLN A 281 20.78 5.45 -1.54
CA GLN A 281 21.31 6.58 -2.30
C GLN A 281 20.61 7.91 -1.96
N ARG A 282 19.30 7.86 -1.70
CA ARG A 282 18.51 9.06 -1.33
C ARG A 282 18.79 9.55 0.09
N LEU A 283 19.31 8.68 0.95
CA LEU A 283 19.64 8.98 2.35
C LEU A 283 21.12 9.37 2.55
N GLU A 284 22.01 9.03 1.62
CA GLU A 284 23.42 9.47 1.56
C GLU A 284 23.53 10.92 1.08
#